data_5249d81a75b72b80353146b10b5cbe83
#
_entry.id   5249d81a75b72b80353146b10b5cbe83
#
_cell.length_a   1.000
_cell.length_b   1.000
_cell.length_c   1.000
_cell.angle_alpha   90.00
_cell.angle_beta   90.00
_cell.angle_gamma   90.00
#
_symmetry.space_group_name_H-M   'P 1'
#
loop_
_entity.id
_entity.type
_entity.pdbx_description
1 polymer ?
#
loop_
_entity_poly.entity_id
_entity_poly.type
_entity_poly.pdbx_seq_one_letter_code
_entity_poly.pdbx_strand_id
1 'polypeptide(L)' 'MITLDQIEKNQRGKIVAIDTESIPLKLIEMGCLPGNEVYLVQVAPLKDPLYLVIDGCHLAIRKETAKHISIDLIA' A
#
# COMPACT_ATOMS: atom_id res chain seq x y z
N MET A 1 11.82 0.85 7.91
CA MET A 1 10.35 0.87 7.75
C MET A 1 9.92 2.23 7.21
N ILE A 2 9.09 2.21 6.20
CA ILE A 2 8.52 3.41 5.61
C ILE A 2 7.00 3.25 5.56
N THR A 3 6.30 4.33 5.21
CA THR A 3 4.86 4.23 4.96
C THR A 3 4.62 3.99 3.46
N LEU A 4 3.46 3.39 3.15
CA LEU A 4 3.16 2.96 1.79
C LEU A 4 3.17 4.11 0.77
N ASP A 5 2.84 5.32 1.20
CA ASP A 5 2.86 6.50 0.32
C ASP A 5 4.28 6.85 -0.17
N GLN A 6 5.31 6.29 0.46
CA GLN A 6 6.70 6.52 0.09
C GLN A 6 7.28 5.46 -0.85
N ILE A 7 6.51 4.44 -1.19
CA ILE A 7 6.98 3.39 -2.10
C ILE A 7 7.18 3.97 -3.50
N GLU A 8 8.21 3.51 -4.20
CA GLU A 8 8.51 3.95 -5.55
C GLU A 8 8.16 2.88 -6.56
N LYS A 9 8.02 3.29 -7.82
CA LYS A 9 7.66 2.39 -8.91
C LYS A 9 8.62 1.21 -8.97
N ASN A 10 8.06 0.03 -9.15
CA ASN A 10 8.78 -1.25 -9.23
C ASN A 10 9.41 -1.71 -7.90
N GLN A 11 9.19 -0.97 -6.82
CA GLN A 11 9.58 -1.46 -5.50
C GLN A 11 8.53 -2.42 -4.96
N ARG A 12 9.00 -3.35 -4.15
CA ARG A 12 8.14 -4.31 -3.44
C ARG A 12 8.36 -4.15 -1.96
N GLY A 13 7.30 -4.33 -1.21
CA GLY A 13 7.36 -4.25 0.23
C GLY A 13 6.48 -5.31 0.87
N LYS A 14 6.62 -5.43 2.17
CA LYS A 14 5.76 -6.28 2.99
C LYS A 14 5.10 -5.40 4.02
N ILE A 15 3.78 -5.50 4.14
CA ILE A 15 3.03 -4.73 5.12
C ILE A 15 3.39 -5.26 6.51
N VAL A 16 3.80 -4.37 7.41
CA VAL A 16 4.18 -4.73 8.77
C VAL A 16 3.20 -4.23 9.80
N ALA A 17 2.50 -3.14 9.51
CA ALA A 17 1.50 -2.59 10.43
C ALA A 17 0.51 -1.72 9.67
N ILE A 18 -0.72 -1.68 10.15
CA ILE A 18 -1.76 -0.78 9.64
C ILE A 18 -2.47 -0.12 10.80
N ASP A 19 -2.98 1.09 10.57
CA ASP A 19 -3.84 1.76 11.52
C ASP A 19 -5.29 1.46 11.14
N THR A 20 -5.88 0.48 11.80
CA THR A 20 -7.21 -0.02 11.46
C THR A 20 -8.31 1.02 11.61
N GLU A 21 -8.08 2.08 12.39
CA GLU A 21 -9.07 3.15 12.55
C GLU A 21 -9.04 4.14 11.38
N SER A 22 -7.92 4.21 10.66
CA SER A 22 -7.73 5.17 9.58
C SER A 22 -7.86 4.55 8.20
N ILE A 23 -7.99 3.22 8.11
CA ILE A 23 -8.04 2.50 6.85
C ILE A 23 -9.43 1.93 6.64
N PRO A 24 -10.05 2.17 5.46
CA PRO A 24 -11.36 1.61 5.17
C PRO A 24 -11.36 0.08 5.27
N LEU A 25 -12.40 -0.46 5.87
CA LEU A 25 -12.54 -1.92 6.03
C LEU A 25 -12.41 -2.65 4.70
N LYS A 26 -12.90 -2.07 3.62
CA LYS A 26 -12.81 -2.69 2.31
C LYS A 26 -11.37 -2.99 1.89
N LEU A 27 -10.43 -2.11 2.19
CA LEU A 27 -9.02 -2.35 1.88
C LEU A 27 -8.49 -3.54 2.68
N ILE A 28 -8.88 -3.64 3.93
CA ILE A 28 -8.48 -4.76 4.78
C ILE A 28 -9.02 -6.07 4.21
N GLU A 29 -10.28 -6.06 3.80
CA GLU A 29 -10.91 -7.23 3.19
C GLU A 29 -10.26 -7.64 1.87
N MET A 30 -9.66 -6.69 1.16
CA MET A 30 -8.96 -6.95 -0.11
C MET A 30 -7.51 -7.37 0.07
N GLY A 31 -7.05 -7.54 1.31
CA GLY A 31 -5.72 -8.05 1.57
C GLY A 31 -4.72 -7.06 2.14
N CYS A 32 -5.16 -5.84 2.47
CA CYS A 32 -4.28 -4.83 3.05
C CYS A 32 -4.03 -5.14 4.54
N LEU A 33 -3.26 -6.20 4.79
CA LEU A 33 -3.01 -6.76 6.12
C LEU A 33 -1.52 -6.99 6.34
N PRO A 34 -1.06 -6.92 7.60
CA PRO A 34 0.32 -7.27 7.91
C PRO A 34 0.66 -8.67 7.41
N GLY A 35 1.83 -8.82 6.83
CA GLY A 35 2.29 -10.08 6.26
C GLY A 35 2.13 -10.18 4.75
N ASN A 36 1.24 -9.39 4.15
CA ASN A 36 1.02 -9.41 2.71
C ASN A 36 2.03 -8.52 1.99
N GLU A 37 2.43 -8.93 0.79
CA GLU A 37 3.33 -8.14 -0.04
C GLU A 37 2.57 -7.10 -0.83
N VAL A 38 3.24 -5.98 -1.08
CA VAL A 38 2.71 -4.88 -1.87
C VAL A 38 3.72 -4.49 -2.93
N TYR A 39 3.22 -4.13 -4.10
CA TYR A 39 4.04 -3.73 -5.24
C TYR A 39 3.41 -2.51 -5.90
N LEU A 40 4.22 -1.46 -6.13
CA LEU A 40 3.72 -0.27 -6.81
C LEU A 40 3.85 -0.44 -8.31
N VAL A 41 2.70 -0.46 -9.00
CA VAL A 41 2.65 -0.58 -10.45
C VAL A 41 2.83 0.77 -11.12
N GLN A 42 2.11 1.77 -10.62
CA GLN A 42 2.09 3.09 -11.26
C GLN A 42 1.52 4.13 -10.30
N VAL A 43 1.92 5.37 -10.50
CA VAL A 43 1.35 6.52 -9.80
C VAL A 43 0.49 7.30 -10.81
N ALA A 44 -0.68 7.74 -10.39
CA ALA A 44 -1.56 8.54 -11.25
C ALA A 44 -0.87 9.84 -11.68
N PRO A 45 -1.34 10.49 -12.79
CA PRO A 45 -0.68 11.67 -13.35
C PRO A 45 -0.42 12.80 -12.36
N LEU A 46 -1.29 13.00 -11.38
CA LEU A 46 -1.11 14.03 -10.36
C LEU A 46 -0.50 13.46 -9.08
N LYS A 47 0.15 12.29 -9.19
CA LYS A 47 0.82 11.58 -8.09
C LYS A 47 -0.14 10.99 -7.06
N ASP A 48 -1.42 10.94 -7.34
CA ASP A 48 -2.42 10.39 -6.44
C ASP A 48 -3.65 9.97 -7.27
N PRO A 49 -4.18 8.76 -7.10
CA PRO A 49 -3.77 7.71 -6.15
C PRO A 49 -2.58 6.89 -6.62
N LEU A 50 -2.11 6.00 -5.74
CA LEU A 50 -1.14 4.98 -6.07
C LEU A 50 -1.87 3.75 -6.60
N TYR A 51 -1.39 3.18 -7.70
CA TYR A 51 -1.92 1.92 -8.23
C TYR A 51 -1.01 0.78 -7.79
N LEU A 52 -1.56 -0.11 -6.97
CA LEU A 52 -0.79 -1.13 -6.26
C LEU A 52 -1.35 -2.52 -6.53
N VAL A 53 -0.50 -3.52 -6.36
CA VAL A 53 -0.93 -4.92 -6.24
C VAL A 53 -0.64 -5.35 -4.82
N ILE A 54 -1.67 -5.78 -4.10
CA ILE A 54 -1.54 -6.28 -2.73
C ILE A 54 -2.19 -7.66 -2.70
N ASP A 55 -1.41 -8.68 -2.32
CA ASP A 55 -1.89 -10.06 -2.25
C ASP A 55 -2.59 -10.48 -3.54
N GLY A 56 -2.03 -10.09 -4.68
CA GLY A 56 -2.59 -10.42 -5.99
C GLY A 56 -3.75 -9.55 -6.45
N CYS A 57 -4.23 -8.63 -5.63
CA CYS A 57 -5.34 -7.76 -5.96
C CYS A 57 -4.85 -6.39 -6.42
N HIS A 58 -5.41 -5.90 -7.52
CA HIS A 58 -5.10 -4.56 -8.03
C HIS A 58 -5.95 -3.53 -7.30
N LEU A 59 -5.30 -2.58 -6.65
CA LEU A 59 -5.97 -1.56 -5.84
C LEU A 59 -5.47 -0.17 -6.20
N ALA A 60 -6.36 0.82 -6.04
CA ALA A 60 -5.96 2.22 -6.07
C ALA A 60 -6.11 2.75 -4.64
N ILE A 61 -5.03 3.25 -4.06
CA ILE A 61 -5.04 3.77 -2.70
C ILE A 61 -4.53 5.21 -2.72
N ARG A 62 -5.30 6.11 -2.13
CA ARG A 62 -4.88 7.50 -2.02
C ARG A 62 -3.73 7.63 -1.04
N LYS A 63 -2.84 8.57 -1.31
CA LYS A 63 -1.67 8.80 -0.44
C LYS A 63 -2.07 9.08 0.99
N GLU A 64 -3.17 9.80 1.19
CA GLU A 64 -3.67 10.11 2.52
C GLU A 64 -3.98 8.85 3.32
N THR A 65 -4.47 7.81 2.66
CA THR A 65 -4.71 6.52 3.30
C THR A 65 -3.42 5.71 3.42
N ALA A 66 -2.60 5.74 2.38
CA ALA A 66 -1.35 4.97 2.33
C ALA A 66 -0.38 5.34 3.45
N LYS A 67 -0.39 6.56 3.92
CA LYS A 67 0.49 6.97 5.03
C LYS A 67 0.18 6.27 6.36
N HIS A 68 -0.96 5.61 6.46
CA HIS A 68 -1.35 4.83 7.64
C HIS A 68 -0.99 3.35 7.52
N ILE A 69 -0.27 2.99 6.46
CA ILE A 69 0.18 1.62 6.23
C ILE A 69 1.70 1.62 6.27
N SER A 70 2.27 0.87 7.19
CA SER A 70 3.72 0.75 7.34
C SER A 70 4.22 -0.49 6.61
N ILE A 71 5.30 -0.35 5.86
CA ILE A 71 5.88 -1.44 5.09
C ILE A 71 7.38 -1.51 5.31
N ASP A 72 7.94 -2.71 5.08
CA ASP A 72 9.38 -2.91 4.93
C ASP A 72 9.64 -3.24 3.47
N LEU A 73 10.61 -2.56 2.86
CA LEU A 73 10.98 -2.85 1.48
C LEU A 73 11.67 -4.20 1.39
N ILE A 74 11.35 -4.94 0.34
CA ILE A 74 11.95 -6.25 0.05
C ILE A 74 12.98 -6.05 -1.06
N ALA A 75 14.17 -6.53 -0.81
CA ALA A 75 15.26 -6.43 -1.78
C ALA A 75 15.00 -7.30 -3.02
#